data_bc671bf25994214315322a10973d9711
#
_entry.id   bc671bf25994214315322a10973d9711
#
_cell.length_a   1.000
_cell.length_b   1.000
_cell.length_c   1.000
_cell.angle_alpha   90.00
_cell.angle_beta   90.00
_cell.angle_gamma   90.00
#
_symmetry.space_group_name_H-M   'P 1'
#
loop_
_entity.id
_entity.type
_entity.pdbx_description
1 polymer ?
#
loop_
_entity_poly.entity_id
_entity_poly.type
_entity_poly.pdbx_seq_one_letter_code
_entity_poly.pdbx_strand_id
1 'polypeptide(L)'
;MINILWRNIKWRFQNPVSVIITILQPMIWLLLYSSIAGQSSPNKAAGNYTAFILPGIMVLVIFSCSASSGFINYIMKSKGSFNRILIAPVSRSSIVCGQLLEAVLLSFIEIIFLFILSIFLSVHLSLSFSNFLLIVILLFLTAFFMAGLSYSVSLWLPNEIIYETVMNTIILPVFFMSTALFPLENLSGILKTLVMLNPFTHIINNLRSLLFGESIIFENILPVIILFLVLCFGSFTLGVKSLKKENNQ
;
A
#
# COMPACT_ATOMS: atom_id res chain seq x y z
N MET A 1 22.24 4.03 -0.68
CA MET A 1 20.79 3.97 -0.37
C MET A 1 20.13 5.34 -0.50
N ILE A 2 20.47 6.33 0.33
CA ILE A 2 19.86 7.67 0.35
C ILE A 2 19.90 8.38 -1.02
N ASN A 3 21.01 8.31 -1.74
CA ASN A 3 21.15 8.93 -3.06
C ASN A 3 20.21 8.32 -4.11
N ILE A 4 19.92 7.02 -4.02
CA ILE A 4 18.96 6.33 -4.92
C ILE A 4 17.55 6.78 -4.59
N LEU A 5 17.20 6.80 -3.30
CA LEU A 5 15.92 7.29 -2.81
C LEU A 5 15.68 8.74 -3.27
N TRP A 6 16.63 9.63 -3.02
CA TRP A 6 16.55 11.05 -3.40
C TRP A 6 16.37 11.24 -4.91
N ARG A 7 17.12 10.49 -5.71
CA ARG A 7 17.01 10.53 -7.17
C ARG A 7 15.60 10.10 -7.63
N ASN A 8 15.04 9.01 -7.07
CA ASN A 8 13.73 8.51 -7.43
C ASN A 8 12.63 9.51 -7.06
N ILE A 9 12.70 10.07 -5.86
CA ILE A 9 11.78 11.12 -5.41
C ILE A 9 11.87 12.33 -6.34
N LYS A 10 13.09 12.84 -6.61
CA LYS A 10 13.28 13.98 -7.50
C LYS A 10 12.71 13.72 -8.88
N TRP A 11 12.94 12.53 -9.44
CA TRP A 11 12.41 12.17 -10.76
C TRP A 11 10.88 12.16 -10.78
N ARG A 12 10.24 11.66 -9.75
CA ARG A 12 8.78 11.62 -9.63
C ARG A 12 8.19 13.03 -9.53
N PHE A 13 8.78 13.88 -8.73
CA PHE A 13 8.32 15.28 -8.57
C PHE A 13 8.64 16.18 -9.77
N GLN A 14 9.43 15.73 -10.75
CA GLN A 14 9.58 16.41 -12.04
C GLN A 14 8.29 16.36 -12.89
N ASN A 15 7.40 15.41 -12.60
CA ASN A 15 6.08 15.30 -13.22
C ASN A 15 4.97 15.54 -12.18
N PRO A 16 4.75 16.80 -11.75
CA PRO A 16 3.81 17.09 -10.66
C PRO A 16 2.38 16.68 -10.97
N VAL A 17 1.96 16.72 -12.23
CA VAL A 17 0.64 16.27 -12.66
C VAL A 17 0.40 14.80 -12.34
N SER A 18 1.41 13.94 -12.54
CA SER A 18 1.30 12.51 -12.20
C SER A 18 1.10 12.32 -10.69
N VAL A 19 1.85 13.08 -9.86
CA VAL A 19 1.72 13.00 -8.38
C VAL A 19 0.33 13.48 -7.94
N ILE A 20 -0.16 14.57 -8.53
CA ILE A 20 -1.50 15.09 -8.20
C ILE A 20 -2.58 14.06 -8.55
N ILE A 21 -2.50 13.41 -9.71
CA ILE A 21 -3.49 12.41 -10.13
C ILE A 21 -3.47 11.20 -9.20
N THR A 22 -2.29 10.73 -8.79
CA THR A 22 -2.21 9.58 -7.85
C THR A 22 -2.80 9.90 -6.48
N ILE A 23 -2.65 11.13 -6.00
CA ILE A 23 -3.27 11.60 -4.74
C ILE A 23 -4.79 11.75 -4.90
N LEU A 24 -5.25 12.31 -6.02
CA LEU A 24 -6.67 12.57 -6.25
C LEU A 24 -7.48 11.27 -6.37
N GLN A 25 -6.93 10.23 -6.98
CA GLN A 25 -7.65 8.98 -7.24
C GLN A 25 -8.24 8.35 -5.95
N PRO A 26 -7.48 8.06 -4.89
CA PRO A 26 -8.04 7.51 -3.65
C PRO A 26 -8.93 8.50 -2.89
N MET A 27 -8.68 9.82 -3.02
CA MET A 27 -9.55 10.84 -2.45
C MET A 27 -10.93 10.81 -3.10
N ILE A 28 -11.01 10.68 -4.43
CA ILE A 28 -12.26 10.52 -5.15
C ILE A 28 -13.00 9.25 -4.72
N TRP A 29 -12.29 8.15 -4.56
CA TRP A 29 -12.89 6.90 -4.06
C TRP A 29 -13.50 7.09 -2.66
N LEU A 30 -12.79 7.74 -1.74
CA LEU A 30 -13.29 8.01 -0.39
C LEU A 30 -14.57 8.88 -0.45
N LEU A 31 -14.58 9.93 -1.27
CA LEU A 31 -15.74 10.81 -1.46
C LEU A 31 -16.94 10.06 -2.05
N LEU A 32 -16.72 9.25 -3.09
CA LEU A 32 -17.79 8.49 -3.74
C LEU A 32 -18.43 7.49 -2.78
N TYR A 33 -17.63 6.69 -2.09
CA TYR A 33 -18.14 5.71 -1.12
C TYR A 33 -18.86 6.38 0.05
N SER A 34 -18.32 7.49 0.54
CA SER A 34 -18.97 8.29 1.60
C SER A 34 -20.34 8.81 1.16
N SER A 35 -20.43 9.31 -0.08
CA SER A 35 -21.68 9.86 -0.64
C SER A 35 -22.74 8.78 -0.86
N ILE A 36 -22.36 7.62 -1.40
CA ILE A 36 -23.27 6.49 -1.63
C ILE A 36 -23.85 5.98 -0.32
N ALA A 37 -23.02 5.85 0.71
CA ALA A 37 -23.48 5.36 2.01
C ALA A 37 -24.40 6.34 2.72
N GLY A 38 -24.17 7.65 2.56
CA GLY A 38 -25.06 8.68 3.09
C GLY A 38 -26.49 8.60 2.52
N GLN A 39 -26.61 8.18 1.27
CA GLN A 39 -27.93 8.02 0.61
C GLN A 39 -28.63 6.72 1.00
N SER A 40 -27.88 5.65 1.25
CA SER A 40 -28.43 4.31 1.51
C SER A 40 -28.94 4.12 2.95
N SER A 41 -28.59 4.99 3.88
CA SER A 41 -28.98 4.89 5.30
C SER A 41 -29.22 6.28 5.90
N PRO A 42 -30.42 6.87 5.73
CA PRO A 42 -30.74 8.21 6.24
C PRO A 42 -30.57 8.36 7.76
N ASN A 43 -30.65 7.26 8.51
CA ASN A 43 -30.55 7.23 9.97
C ASN A 43 -29.16 6.89 10.52
N LYS A 44 -28.19 6.55 9.67
CA LYS A 44 -26.79 6.35 10.10
C LYS A 44 -25.96 7.46 9.47
N ALA A 45 -25.42 8.35 10.27
CA ALA A 45 -24.58 9.46 9.82
C ALA A 45 -23.53 8.97 8.80
N ALA A 46 -23.43 9.67 7.67
CA ALA A 46 -22.48 9.35 6.60
C ALA A 46 -21.02 9.19 7.11
N GLY A 47 -20.70 9.85 8.22
CA GLY A 47 -19.41 9.73 8.91
C GLY A 47 -19.08 8.32 9.40
N ASN A 48 -20.07 7.51 9.80
CA ASN A 48 -19.79 6.14 10.28
C ASN A 48 -19.32 5.21 9.19
N TYR A 49 -19.84 5.34 7.96
CA TYR A 49 -19.39 4.50 6.84
C TYR A 49 -18.07 4.97 6.26
N THR A 50 -17.84 6.28 6.20
CA THR A 50 -16.53 6.85 5.82
C THR A 50 -15.45 6.37 6.77
N ALA A 51 -15.72 6.38 8.07
CA ALA A 51 -14.85 5.83 9.10
C ALA A 51 -14.54 4.34 8.85
N PHE A 52 -15.56 3.56 8.51
CA PHE A 52 -15.40 2.13 8.24
C PHE A 52 -14.48 1.86 7.05
N ILE A 53 -14.61 2.61 5.96
CA ILE A 53 -13.86 2.39 4.70
C ILE A 53 -12.44 2.96 4.75
N LEU A 54 -12.20 3.99 5.53
CA LEU A 54 -10.93 4.72 5.57
C LEU A 54 -9.69 3.80 5.66
N PRO A 55 -9.62 2.80 6.59
CA PRO A 55 -8.47 1.89 6.66
C PRO A 55 -8.28 1.05 5.39
N GLY A 56 -9.40 0.65 4.77
CA GLY A 56 -9.37 -0.08 3.50
C GLY A 56 -8.77 0.75 2.35
N ILE A 57 -9.17 2.02 2.25
CA ILE A 57 -8.63 2.94 1.23
C ILE A 57 -7.16 3.25 1.50
N MET A 58 -6.72 3.33 2.77
CA MET A 58 -5.29 3.48 3.09
C MET A 58 -4.46 2.30 2.56
N VAL A 59 -4.96 1.08 2.67
CA VAL A 59 -4.31 -0.11 2.09
C VAL A 59 -4.34 -0.08 0.57
N LEU A 60 -5.44 0.39 -0.03
CA LEU A 60 -5.54 0.57 -1.49
C LEU A 60 -4.51 1.58 -2.02
N VAL A 61 -4.29 2.68 -1.30
CA VAL A 61 -3.22 3.66 -1.60
C VAL A 61 -1.86 2.98 -1.63
N ILE A 62 -1.56 2.18 -0.61
CA ILE A 62 -0.30 1.43 -0.55
C ILE A 62 -0.13 0.54 -1.78
N PHE A 63 -1.19 -0.15 -2.21
CA PHE A 63 -1.16 -1.01 -3.40
C PHE A 63 -0.88 -0.20 -4.66
N SER A 64 -1.57 0.93 -4.84
CA SER A 64 -1.43 1.80 -5.99
C SER A 64 -0.03 2.43 -6.07
N CYS A 65 0.47 2.98 -4.95
CA CYS A 65 1.82 3.54 -4.86
C CYS A 65 2.90 2.50 -5.16
N SER A 66 2.75 1.29 -4.61
CA SER A 66 3.70 0.20 -4.82
C SER A 66 3.71 -0.25 -6.28
N ALA A 67 2.54 -0.42 -6.90
CA ALA A 67 2.42 -0.76 -8.32
C ALA A 67 3.03 0.32 -9.22
N SER A 68 2.73 1.59 -8.94
CA SER A 68 3.29 2.74 -9.66
C SER A 68 4.82 2.81 -9.55
N SER A 69 5.39 2.56 -8.37
CA SER A 69 6.84 2.53 -8.18
C SER A 69 7.51 1.40 -8.96
N GLY A 70 6.91 0.21 -8.96
CA GLY A 70 7.40 -0.91 -9.77
C GLY A 70 7.28 -0.66 -11.28
N PHE A 71 6.22 0.00 -11.73
CA PHE A 71 6.05 0.42 -13.13
C PHE A 71 7.16 1.38 -13.57
N ILE A 72 7.47 2.37 -12.75
CA ILE A 72 8.57 3.30 -13.00
C ILE A 72 9.91 2.57 -13.07
N ASN A 73 10.13 1.60 -12.17
CA ASN A 73 11.34 0.77 -12.23
C ASN A 73 11.42 -0.01 -13.55
N TYR A 74 10.29 -0.56 -14.01
CA TYR A 74 10.22 -1.21 -15.32
C TYR A 74 10.58 -0.25 -16.45
N ILE A 75 10.04 0.97 -16.49
CA ILE A 75 10.37 1.99 -17.49
C ILE A 75 11.85 2.34 -17.45
N MET A 76 12.44 2.49 -16.27
CA MET A 76 13.89 2.74 -16.15
C MET A 76 14.73 1.60 -16.72
N LYS A 77 14.29 0.36 -16.53
CA LYS A 77 14.92 -0.83 -17.12
C LYS A 77 14.82 -0.80 -18.65
N SER A 78 13.63 -0.64 -19.20
CA SER A 78 13.38 -0.65 -20.65
C SER A 78 14.12 0.48 -21.40
N LYS A 79 14.27 1.65 -20.78
CA LYS A 79 15.00 2.80 -21.34
C LYS A 79 16.53 2.74 -21.11
N GLY A 80 17.05 1.66 -20.53
CA GLY A 80 18.49 1.47 -20.29
C GLY A 80 19.08 2.35 -19.17
N SER A 81 18.30 3.23 -18.55
CA SER A 81 18.76 4.07 -17.43
C SER A 81 19.04 3.24 -16.17
N PHE A 82 18.50 2.06 -16.08
CA PHE A 82 18.75 1.08 -15.02
C PHE A 82 20.18 0.56 -15.02
N ASN A 83 20.81 0.41 -16.20
CA ASN A 83 22.20 -0.03 -16.33
C ASN A 83 23.18 0.91 -15.62
N ARG A 84 22.90 2.21 -15.59
CA ARG A 84 23.70 3.19 -14.85
C ARG A 84 23.71 2.94 -13.34
N ILE A 85 22.62 2.39 -12.80
CA ILE A 85 22.51 2.02 -11.38
C ILE A 85 23.30 0.73 -11.12
N LEU A 86 23.28 -0.19 -12.08
CA LEU A 86 23.96 -1.49 -11.94
C LEU A 86 25.49 -1.35 -11.96
N ILE A 87 26.03 -0.38 -12.71
CA ILE A 87 27.47 -0.10 -12.80
C ILE A 87 27.98 0.70 -11.59
N ALA A 88 27.08 1.39 -10.87
CA ALA A 88 27.47 2.18 -9.71
C ALA A 88 28.05 1.28 -8.59
N PRO A 89 29.06 1.74 -7.83
CA PRO A 89 29.68 0.99 -6.73
C PRO A 89 28.78 0.97 -5.51
N VAL A 90 27.57 0.41 -5.64
CA VAL A 90 26.55 0.33 -4.61
C VAL A 90 26.08 -1.10 -4.45
N SER A 91 25.90 -1.54 -3.21
CA SER A 91 25.39 -2.90 -2.93
C SER A 91 23.97 -3.09 -3.50
N ARG A 92 23.67 -4.28 -4.00
CA ARG A 92 22.34 -4.62 -4.55
C ARG A 92 21.22 -4.43 -3.53
N SER A 93 21.49 -4.80 -2.28
CA SER A 93 20.53 -4.56 -1.18
C SER A 93 20.22 -3.09 -0.97
N SER A 94 21.21 -2.20 -1.11
CA SER A 94 20.98 -0.75 -1.03
C SER A 94 20.16 -0.18 -2.19
N ILE A 95 20.28 -0.78 -3.39
CA ILE A 95 19.48 -0.41 -4.55
C ILE A 95 18.01 -0.78 -4.28
N VAL A 96 17.77 -2.03 -3.93
CA VAL A 96 16.42 -2.53 -3.62
C VAL A 96 15.80 -1.72 -2.48
N CYS A 97 16.51 -1.57 -1.36
CA CYS A 97 16.00 -0.81 -0.21
C CYS A 97 15.64 0.63 -0.58
N GLY A 98 16.47 1.32 -1.39
CA GLY A 98 16.19 2.68 -1.84
C GLY A 98 14.94 2.77 -2.72
N GLN A 99 14.66 1.74 -3.53
CA GLN A 99 13.47 1.66 -4.38
C GLN A 99 12.20 1.39 -3.54
N LEU A 100 12.29 0.45 -2.60
CA LEU A 100 11.16 0.14 -1.71
C LEU A 100 10.78 1.32 -0.83
N LEU A 101 11.77 2.01 -0.26
CA LEU A 101 11.54 3.18 0.58
C LEU A 101 10.91 4.34 -0.18
N GLU A 102 11.18 4.49 -1.47
CA GLU A 102 10.51 5.49 -2.31
C GLU A 102 9.00 5.23 -2.35
N ALA A 103 8.58 3.99 -2.62
CA ALA A 103 7.16 3.62 -2.63
C ALA A 103 6.49 3.82 -1.25
N VAL A 104 7.20 3.46 -0.17
CA VAL A 104 6.73 3.69 1.21
C VAL A 104 6.49 5.16 1.48
N LEU A 105 7.45 6.02 1.16
CA LEU A 105 7.33 7.47 1.40
C LEU A 105 6.16 8.08 0.62
N LEU A 106 5.96 7.67 -0.63
CA LEU A 106 4.83 8.14 -1.43
C LEU A 106 3.50 7.70 -0.82
N SER A 107 3.40 6.43 -0.40
CA SER A 107 2.21 5.93 0.29
C SER A 107 1.89 6.76 1.53
N PHE A 108 2.90 7.12 2.33
CA PHE A 108 2.69 7.96 3.51
C PHE A 108 2.23 9.38 3.15
N ILE A 109 2.79 9.98 2.09
CA ILE A 109 2.34 11.30 1.61
C ILE A 109 0.86 11.24 1.21
N GLU A 110 0.46 10.25 0.41
CA GLU A 110 -0.93 10.10 -0.01
C GLU A 110 -1.88 9.80 1.16
N ILE A 111 -1.46 8.98 2.12
CA ILE A 111 -2.23 8.69 3.34
C ILE A 111 -2.43 9.95 4.19
N ILE A 112 -1.45 10.85 4.29
CA ILE A 112 -1.61 12.13 4.98
C ILE A 112 -2.72 12.95 4.33
N PHE A 113 -2.79 13.02 2.99
CA PHE A 113 -3.88 13.70 2.29
C PHE A 113 -5.25 13.04 2.55
N LEU A 114 -5.30 11.70 2.62
CA LEU A 114 -6.52 10.99 3.02
C LEU A 114 -6.95 11.32 4.46
N PHE A 115 -6.01 11.42 5.38
CA PHE A 115 -6.32 11.83 6.76
C PHE A 115 -6.89 13.24 6.81
N ILE A 116 -6.27 14.18 6.09
CA ILE A 116 -6.78 15.55 6.01
C ILE A 116 -8.21 15.54 5.46
N LEU A 117 -8.46 14.81 4.37
CA LEU A 117 -9.79 14.71 3.78
C LEU A 117 -10.81 14.07 4.74
N SER A 118 -10.40 13.04 5.49
CA SER A 118 -11.30 12.37 6.45
C SER A 118 -11.77 13.30 7.57
N ILE A 119 -10.93 14.23 8.00
CA ILE A 119 -11.31 15.27 8.98
C ILE A 119 -12.39 16.18 8.39
N PHE A 120 -12.27 16.60 7.12
CA PHE A 120 -13.30 17.39 6.44
C PHE A 120 -14.62 16.62 6.26
N LEU A 121 -14.57 15.30 6.21
CA LEU A 121 -15.74 14.42 6.16
C LEU A 121 -16.31 14.09 7.55
N SER A 122 -15.91 14.83 8.60
CA SER A 122 -16.38 14.67 9.98
C SER A 122 -16.11 13.27 10.56
N VAL A 123 -15.04 12.62 10.17
CA VAL A 123 -14.59 11.37 10.78
C VAL A 123 -13.86 11.69 12.08
N HIS A 124 -14.45 11.25 13.22
CA HIS A 124 -13.83 11.42 14.52
C HIS A 124 -12.78 10.33 14.76
N LEU A 125 -11.51 10.72 14.74
CA LEU A 125 -10.37 9.83 15.00
C LEU A 125 -10.01 9.89 16.49
N SER A 126 -9.92 8.74 17.15
CA SER A 126 -9.48 8.62 18.54
C SER A 126 -8.02 8.13 18.60
N LEU A 127 -7.08 9.05 18.30
CA LEU A 127 -5.67 8.71 18.22
C LEU A 127 -4.96 8.93 19.56
N SER A 128 -4.58 7.84 20.23
CA SER A 128 -3.54 7.88 21.25
C SER A 128 -2.15 7.83 20.60
N PHE A 129 -1.13 8.35 21.27
CA PHE A 129 0.25 8.27 20.76
C PHE A 129 0.70 6.82 20.48
N SER A 130 0.29 5.88 21.35
CA SER A 130 0.57 4.46 21.16
C SER A 130 -0.10 3.90 19.90
N ASN A 131 -1.39 4.25 19.68
CA ASN A 131 -2.13 3.82 18.49
C ASN A 131 -1.51 4.39 17.22
N PHE A 132 -1.12 5.66 17.24
CA PHE A 132 -0.46 6.30 16.11
C PHE A 132 0.83 5.58 15.71
N LEU A 133 1.68 5.21 16.68
CA LEU A 133 2.92 4.47 16.41
C LEU A 133 2.64 3.10 15.79
N LEU A 134 1.65 2.37 16.29
CA LEU A 134 1.25 1.07 15.75
C LEU A 134 0.69 1.19 14.33
N ILE A 135 -0.13 2.21 14.05
CA ILE A 135 -0.63 2.50 12.71
C ILE A 135 0.53 2.73 11.74
N VAL A 136 1.50 3.56 12.12
CA VAL A 136 2.69 3.83 11.29
C VAL A 136 3.47 2.54 11.02
N ILE A 137 3.67 1.68 12.02
CA ILE A 137 4.37 0.41 11.86
C ILE A 137 3.60 -0.51 10.89
N LEU A 138 2.30 -0.68 11.07
CA LEU A 138 1.49 -1.55 10.22
C LEU A 138 1.47 -1.05 8.76
N LEU A 139 1.29 0.25 8.54
CA LEU A 139 1.33 0.86 7.21
C LEU A 139 2.71 0.72 6.56
N PHE A 140 3.79 0.92 7.34
CA PHE A 140 5.17 0.75 6.87
C PHE A 140 5.41 -0.68 6.40
N LEU A 141 5.07 -1.67 7.22
CA LEU A 141 5.26 -3.08 6.88
C LEU A 141 4.46 -3.48 5.64
N THR A 142 3.21 -3.03 5.56
CA THR A 142 2.34 -3.29 4.41
C THR A 142 2.91 -2.67 3.14
N ALA A 143 3.35 -1.41 3.19
CA ALA A 143 3.92 -0.70 2.06
C ALA A 143 5.26 -1.31 1.62
N PHE A 144 6.12 -1.67 2.57
CA PHE A 144 7.41 -2.29 2.27
C PHE A 144 7.24 -3.67 1.61
N PHE A 145 6.31 -4.48 2.11
CA PHE A 145 5.99 -5.78 1.51
C PHE A 145 5.49 -5.65 0.08
N MET A 146 4.48 -4.79 -0.15
CA MET A 146 3.90 -4.58 -1.48
C MET A 146 4.90 -3.97 -2.46
N ALA A 147 5.72 -3.03 -2.01
CA ALA A 147 6.79 -2.46 -2.82
C ALA A 147 7.81 -3.53 -3.24
N GLY A 148 8.17 -4.44 -2.33
CA GLY A 148 9.09 -5.55 -2.61
C GLY A 148 8.53 -6.53 -3.65
N LEU A 149 7.25 -6.87 -3.56
CA LEU A 149 6.57 -7.70 -4.56
C LEU A 149 6.53 -6.99 -5.92
N SER A 150 6.05 -5.76 -5.95
CA SER A 150 5.94 -4.94 -7.15
C SER A 150 7.29 -4.75 -7.85
N TYR A 151 8.35 -4.47 -7.08
CA TYR A 151 9.71 -4.38 -7.59
C TYR A 151 10.19 -5.70 -8.21
N SER A 152 9.96 -6.83 -7.54
CA SER A 152 10.35 -8.15 -8.04
C SER A 152 9.64 -8.49 -9.35
N VAL A 153 8.33 -8.22 -9.42
CA VAL A 153 7.49 -8.43 -10.61
C VAL A 153 7.98 -7.55 -11.77
N SER A 154 8.37 -6.30 -11.50
CA SER A 154 8.87 -5.37 -12.52
C SER A 154 10.18 -5.84 -13.18
N LEU A 155 11.01 -6.62 -12.49
CA LEU A 155 12.23 -7.19 -13.03
C LEU A 155 11.98 -8.44 -13.88
N TRP A 156 10.94 -9.22 -13.57
CA TRP A 156 10.67 -10.50 -14.25
C TRP A 156 9.90 -10.35 -15.55
N LEU A 157 9.07 -9.33 -15.67
CA LEU A 157 8.15 -9.21 -16.78
C LEU A 157 8.77 -8.53 -18.00
N PRO A 158 8.38 -8.96 -19.24
CA PRO A 158 9.03 -8.52 -20.48
C PRO A 158 8.54 -7.16 -20.98
N ASN A 159 7.32 -6.74 -20.64
CA ASN A 159 6.76 -5.48 -21.11
C ASN A 159 5.85 -4.81 -20.09
N GLU A 160 5.57 -3.52 -20.30
CA GLU A 160 4.79 -2.68 -19.40
C GLU A 160 3.33 -3.09 -19.29
N ILE A 161 2.72 -3.52 -20.40
CA ILE A 161 1.30 -3.94 -20.42
C ILE A 161 1.11 -5.19 -19.58
N ILE A 162 2.01 -6.16 -19.69
CA ILE A 162 1.97 -7.39 -18.88
C ILE A 162 2.19 -7.04 -17.42
N TYR A 163 3.10 -6.12 -17.11
CA TYR A 163 3.32 -5.66 -15.73
C TYR A 163 2.03 -5.09 -15.12
N GLU A 164 1.39 -4.14 -15.79
CA GLU A 164 0.15 -3.53 -15.32
C GLU A 164 -0.97 -4.56 -15.18
N THR A 165 -1.11 -5.44 -16.16
CA THR A 165 -2.13 -6.51 -16.13
C THR A 165 -1.92 -7.44 -14.94
N VAL A 166 -0.70 -7.90 -14.70
CA VAL A 166 -0.38 -8.79 -13.57
C VAL A 166 -0.62 -8.09 -12.23
N MET A 167 -0.15 -6.85 -12.08
CA MET A 167 -0.35 -6.10 -10.83
C MET A 167 -1.83 -5.86 -10.53
N ASN A 168 -2.61 -5.45 -11.54
CA ASN A 168 -4.06 -5.26 -11.36
C ASN A 168 -4.79 -6.59 -11.08
N THR A 169 -4.38 -7.68 -11.72
CA THR A 169 -4.94 -9.02 -11.49
C THR A 169 -4.69 -9.51 -10.06
N ILE A 170 -3.60 -9.09 -9.44
CA ILE A 170 -3.29 -9.43 -8.04
C ILE A 170 -3.99 -8.46 -7.08
N ILE A 171 -3.85 -7.15 -7.31
CA ILE A 171 -4.30 -6.11 -6.38
C ILE A 171 -5.83 -6.13 -6.22
N LEU A 172 -6.57 -6.16 -7.33
CA LEU A 172 -8.03 -6.04 -7.27
C LEU A 172 -8.69 -7.19 -6.50
N PRO A 173 -8.41 -8.49 -6.80
CA PRO A 173 -8.98 -9.56 -6.00
C PRO A 173 -8.56 -9.50 -4.52
N VAL A 174 -7.29 -9.23 -4.23
CA VAL A 174 -6.80 -9.12 -2.85
C VAL A 174 -7.51 -8.01 -2.08
N PHE A 175 -7.76 -6.86 -2.72
CA PHE A 175 -8.49 -5.75 -2.12
C PHE A 175 -9.97 -6.09 -1.91
N PHE A 176 -10.67 -6.58 -2.94
CA PHE A 176 -12.09 -6.89 -2.85
C PHE A 176 -12.40 -8.11 -1.96
N MET A 177 -11.48 -9.06 -1.86
CA MET A 177 -11.56 -10.19 -0.93
C MET A 177 -10.97 -9.84 0.44
N SER A 178 -11.19 -8.63 0.91
CA SER A 178 -10.81 -8.15 2.25
C SER A 178 -11.99 -7.47 2.94
N THR A 179 -11.83 -7.08 4.19
CA THR A 179 -12.81 -6.28 4.95
C THR A 179 -12.73 -4.78 4.66
N ALA A 180 -12.18 -4.39 3.51
CA ALA A 180 -12.04 -2.99 3.13
C ALA A 180 -13.40 -2.29 2.93
N LEU A 181 -14.32 -2.95 2.21
CA LEU A 181 -15.60 -2.39 1.81
C LEU A 181 -16.79 -2.95 2.59
N PHE A 182 -16.69 -4.18 3.09
CA PHE A 182 -17.79 -4.87 3.75
C PHE A 182 -17.34 -5.48 5.08
N PRO A 183 -18.16 -5.39 6.14
CA PRO A 183 -17.88 -6.05 7.40
C PRO A 183 -17.93 -7.58 7.25
N LEU A 184 -17.09 -8.29 7.99
CA LEU A 184 -16.99 -9.76 7.94
C LEU A 184 -18.30 -10.48 8.34
N GLU A 185 -19.12 -9.82 9.14
CA GLU A 185 -20.39 -10.32 9.64
C GLU A 185 -21.42 -10.55 8.52
N ASN A 186 -21.33 -9.74 7.46
CA ASN A 186 -22.22 -9.83 6.30
C ASN A 186 -21.83 -10.93 5.31
N LEU A 187 -20.74 -11.64 5.56
CA LEU A 187 -20.20 -12.67 4.68
C LEU A 187 -20.48 -14.06 5.24
N SER A 188 -20.79 -15.02 4.35
CA SER A 188 -21.05 -16.41 4.69
C SER A 188 -20.32 -17.38 3.75
N GLY A 189 -20.20 -18.64 4.18
CA GLY A 189 -19.66 -19.72 3.36
C GLY A 189 -18.20 -19.52 2.93
N ILE A 190 -17.88 -19.95 1.72
CA ILE A 190 -16.52 -19.94 1.15
C ILE A 190 -15.93 -18.51 1.10
N LEU A 191 -16.76 -17.51 0.79
CA LEU A 191 -16.31 -16.14 0.69
C LEU A 191 -15.75 -15.60 2.02
N LYS A 192 -16.42 -15.94 3.14
CA LYS A 192 -15.93 -15.59 4.48
C LYS A 192 -14.56 -16.20 4.76
N THR A 193 -14.37 -17.46 4.41
CA THR A 193 -13.09 -18.16 4.61
C THR A 193 -11.97 -17.52 3.79
N LEU A 194 -12.22 -17.18 2.52
CA LEU A 194 -11.24 -16.53 1.66
C LEU A 194 -10.85 -15.14 2.19
N VAL A 195 -11.82 -14.35 2.66
CA VAL A 195 -11.57 -13.04 3.28
C VAL A 195 -10.77 -13.19 4.58
N MET A 196 -11.02 -14.21 5.38
CA MET A 196 -10.24 -14.46 6.62
C MET A 196 -8.81 -14.93 6.34
N LEU A 197 -8.57 -15.64 5.24
CA LEU A 197 -7.22 -16.08 4.83
C LEU A 197 -6.39 -14.92 4.26
N ASN A 198 -7.02 -13.83 3.84
CA ASN A 198 -6.34 -12.69 3.27
C ASN A 198 -5.56 -11.92 4.37
N PRO A 199 -4.23 -11.80 4.30
CA PRO A 199 -3.44 -11.12 5.32
C PRO A 199 -3.80 -9.64 5.46
N PHE A 200 -4.25 -9.00 4.40
CA PHE A 200 -4.64 -7.58 4.42
C PHE A 200 -5.96 -7.35 5.17
N THR A 201 -6.83 -8.35 5.28
CA THR A 201 -8.00 -8.28 6.15
C THR A 201 -7.61 -8.00 7.60
N HIS A 202 -6.57 -8.66 8.09
CA HIS A 202 -6.08 -8.47 9.46
C HIS A 202 -5.44 -7.08 9.63
N ILE A 203 -4.70 -6.59 8.63
CA ILE A 203 -4.18 -5.20 8.65
C ILE A 203 -5.32 -4.19 8.73
N ILE A 204 -6.32 -4.32 7.84
CA ILE A 204 -7.45 -3.37 7.77
C ILE A 204 -8.24 -3.35 9.08
N ASN A 205 -8.51 -4.52 9.68
CA ASN A 205 -9.23 -4.61 10.94
C ASN A 205 -8.43 -3.99 12.10
N ASN A 206 -7.13 -4.29 12.20
CA ASN A 206 -6.27 -3.67 13.22
C ASN A 206 -6.15 -2.16 13.04
N LEU A 207 -5.99 -1.67 11.80
CA LEU A 207 -5.99 -0.23 11.52
C LEU A 207 -7.32 0.42 11.94
N ARG A 208 -8.46 -0.27 11.69
CA ARG A 208 -9.78 0.21 12.10
C ARG A 208 -9.88 0.36 13.61
N SER A 209 -9.54 -0.68 14.37
CA SER A 209 -9.56 -0.65 15.83
C SER A 209 -8.64 0.44 16.41
N LEU A 210 -7.44 0.61 15.85
CA LEU A 210 -6.48 1.62 16.29
C LEU A 210 -6.92 3.06 15.97
N LEU A 211 -7.59 3.29 14.84
CA LEU A 211 -8.06 4.61 14.43
C LEU A 211 -9.23 5.11 15.26
N PHE A 212 -10.10 4.19 15.69
CA PHE A 212 -11.33 4.55 16.40
C PHE A 212 -11.29 4.31 17.92
N GLY A 213 -10.10 4.00 18.45
CA GLY A 213 -9.86 3.95 19.90
C GLY A 213 -10.50 2.75 20.59
N GLU A 214 -10.77 1.66 19.85
CA GLU A 214 -11.11 0.40 20.48
C GLU A 214 -9.94 -0.09 21.32
N SER A 215 -10.25 -0.80 22.42
CA SER A 215 -9.23 -1.33 23.33
C SER A 215 -8.18 -2.15 22.56
N ILE A 216 -6.92 -1.77 22.69
CA ILE A 216 -5.80 -2.48 22.05
C ILE A 216 -5.71 -3.88 22.62
N ILE A 217 -6.10 -4.88 21.86
CA ILE A 217 -5.84 -6.27 22.17
C ILE A 217 -4.51 -6.62 21.51
N PHE A 218 -3.42 -6.48 22.25
CA PHE A 218 -2.07 -6.79 21.77
C PHE A 218 -1.96 -8.20 21.21
N GLU A 219 -2.75 -9.14 21.70
CA GLU A 219 -2.83 -10.51 21.21
C GLU A 219 -3.24 -10.59 19.73
N ASN A 220 -4.00 -9.65 19.22
CA ASN A 220 -4.43 -9.64 17.82
C ASN A 220 -3.44 -8.91 16.89
N ILE A 221 -2.71 -7.92 17.39
CA ILE A 221 -1.80 -7.11 16.58
C ILE A 221 -0.45 -7.79 16.38
N LEU A 222 0.08 -8.43 17.43
CA LEU A 222 1.38 -9.05 17.40
C LEU A 222 1.55 -10.13 16.32
N PRO A 223 0.62 -11.09 16.13
CA PRO A 223 0.70 -12.08 15.05
C PRO A 223 0.73 -11.43 13.67
N VAL A 224 -0.02 -10.33 13.47
CA VAL A 224 -0.07 -9.62 12.18
C VAL A 224 1.27 -8.93 11.89
N ILE A 225 1.88 -8.29 12.90
CA ILE A 225 3.22 -7.70 12.77
C ILE A 225 4.24 -8.76 12.42
N ILE A 226 4.25 -9.90 13.11
CA ILE A 226 5.19 -11.01 12.85
C ILE A 226 4.99 -11.54 11.42
N LEU A 227 3.75 -11.77 11.01
CA LEU A 227 3.44 -12.24 9.66
C LEU A 227 3.99 -11.27 8.61
N PHE A 228 3.73 -9.97 8.76
CA PHE A 228 4.19 -8.97 7.80
C PHE A 228 5.71 -8.76 7.85
N LEU A 229 6.38 -8.94 8.98
CA LEU A 229 7.84 -8.95 9.04
C LEU A 229 8.42 -10.10 8.21
N VAL A 230 7.86 -11.30 8.31
CA VAL A 230 8.28 -12.46 7.51
C VAL A 230 8.05 -12.19 6.02
N LEU A 231 6.88 -11.65 5.66
CA LEU A 231 6.53 -11.28 4.28
C LEU A 231 7.47 -10.19 3.73
N CYS A 232 7.80 -9.18 4.52
CA CYS A 232 8.77 -8.13 4.17
C CYS A 232 10.15 -8.70 3.90
N PHE A 233 10.63 -9.58 4.77
CA PHE A 233 11.91 -10.26 4.57
C PHE A 233 11.90 -11.13 3.31
N GLY A 234 10.81 -11.87 3.06
CA GLY A 234 10.61 -12.65 1.86
C GLY A 234 10.62 -11.79 0.59
N SER A 235 9.82 -10.72 0.53
CA SER A 235 9.74 -9.83 -0.62
C SER A 235 11.06 -9.08 -0.89
N PHE A 236 11.76 -8.66 0.15
CA PHE A 236 13.08 -8.04 0.02
C PHE A 236 14.12 -9.00 -0.56
N THR A 237 14.18 -10.23 -0.05
CA THR A 237 15.11 -11.25 -0.56
C THR A 237 14.80 -11.64 -1.99
N LEU A 238 13.53 -11.74 -2.37
CA LEU A 238 13.10 -11.93 -3.74
C LEU A 238 13.57 -10.77 -4.64
N GLY A 239 13.38 -9.53 -4.22
CA GLY A 239 13.85 -8.36 -4.96
C GLY A 239 15.35 -8.35 -5.19
N VAL A 240 16.14 -8.69 -4.15
CA VAL A 240 17.62 -8.77 -4.27
C VAL A 240 18.04 -9.91 -5.19
N LYS A 241 17.40 -11.09 -5.11
CA LYS A 241 17.69 -12.23 -6.00
C LYS A 241 17.33 -11.92 -7.45
N SER A 242 16.19 -11.29 -7.70
CA SER A 242 15.73 -10.88 -9.02
C SER A 242 16.72 -9.89 -9.65
N LEU A 243 17.18 -8.92 -8.87
CA LEU A 243 18.17 -7.94 -9.32
C LEU A 243 19.54 -8.58 -9.64
N LYS A 244 19.96 -9.60 -8.89
CA LYS A 244 21.20 -10.33 -9.19
C LYS A 244 21.10 -11.13 -10.48
N LYS A 245 19.95 -11.73 -10.76
CA LYS A 245 19.71 -12.49 -11.99
C LYS A 245 19.76 -11.59 -13.24
N GLU A 246 19.20 -10.40 -13.15
CA GLU A 246 19.22 -9.41 -14.24
C GLU A 246 20.62 -8.96 -14.62
N ASN A 247 21.54 -8.89 -13.66
CA ASN A 247 22.94 -8.50 -13.91
C ASN A 247 23.78 -9.57 -14.61
N ASN A 248 23.30 -10.80 -14.66
CA ASN A 248 23.99 -11.94 -15.28
C ASN A 248 23.48 -12.23 -16.71
N GLN A 249 22.51 -11.47 -17.18
CA GLN A 249 22.02 -11.45 -18.56
C GLN A 249 22.63 -10.29 -19.34
#